data_fec079107ae3ce32536422c7dfbc3b9e
#
_entry.id   fec079107ae3ce32536422c7dfbc3b9e
#
_cell.length_a   1.000
_cell.length_b   1.000
_cell.length_c   1.000
_cell.angle_alpha   90.00
_cell.angle_beta   90.00
_cell.angle_gamma   90.00
#
_symmetry.space_group_name_H-M   'P 1'
#
loop_
_entity.id
_entity.type
_entity.pdbx_description
1 polymer ?
#
loop_
_entity_poly.entity_id
_entity_poly.type
_entity_poly.pdbx_seq_one_letter_code
_entity_poly.pdbx_strand_id
1 'polypeptide(L)'
;MRILIIGAGVLGSNLAHSMRKGNDITILARGITYQNLKSGGLVIKHKFGKKTIDYFTVIDKLQTDDIYDAIFVVSRFSSLDSIVPMIKRNKSKNIVFVGNNMTVEKYENLENKNVLFAFFSAAGKKYDGYINSICLNKIEIGRTDGKDVSDKFITSIFAGTKIKVTIDNKMNDYLKTHACAVLPLVFASYRANGNLKLLKKDKAYSLDIMD
;
A
#
# COMPACT_ATOMS: atom_id res chain seq x y z
N MET A 1 -1.61 -17.60 4.28
CA MET A 1 -0.39 -17.44 3.48
C MET A 1 0.65 -16.64 4.25
N ARG A 2 1.92 -16.79 3.92
CA ARG A 2 3.05 -16.06 4.52
C ARG A 2 3.30 -14.78 3.70
N ILE A 3 3.03 -13.61 4.25
CA ILE A 3 3.03 -12.34 3.54
C ILE A 3 4.05 -11.37 4.15
N LEU A 4 4.89 -10.77 3.31
CA LEU A 4 5.75 -9.66 3.72
C LEU A 4 5.14 -8.32 3.28
N ILE A 5 5.07 -7.36 4.20
CA ILE A 5 4.71 -5.97 3.89
C ILE A 5 5.93 -5.09 4.10
N ILE A 6 6.45 -4.51 3.02
CA ILE A 6 7.56 -3.57 3.05
C ILE A 6 7.01 -2.16 3.16
N GLY A 7 7.16 -1.57 4.34
CA GLY A 7 6.70 -0.21 4.64
C GLY A 7 5.53 -0.17 5.62
N ALA A 8 5.75 0.48 6.77
CA ALA A 8 4.78 0.70 7.84
C ALA A 8 4.32 2.17 7.89
N GLY A 9 3.94 2.69 6.74
CA GLY A 9 3.22 3.95 6.59
C GLY A 9 1.70 3.77 6.79
N VAL A 10 0.90 4.77 6.44
CA VAL A 10 -0.56 4.70 6.56
C VAL A 10 -1.13 3.52 5.80
N LEU A 11 -0.78 3.37 4.51
CA LEU A 11 -1.29 2.29 3.66
C LEU A 11 -0.83 0.91 4.15
N GLY A 12 0.49 0.71 4.36
CA GLY A 12 1.04 -0.58 4.76
C GLY A 12 0.56 -1.04 6.13
N SER A 13 0.40 -0.11 7.07
CA SER A 13 -0.15 -0.41 8.40
C SER A 13 -1.62 -0.87 8.33
N ASN A 14 -2.45 -0.16 7.57
CA ASN A 14 -3.85 -0.56 7.38
C ASN A 14 -3.97 -1.86 6.60
N LEU A 15 -3.11 -2.09 5.61
CA LEU A 15 -3.08 -3.34 4.85
C LEU A 15 -2.71 -4.52 5.77
N ALA A 16 -1.65 -4.39 6.59
CA ALA A 16 -1.26 -5.40 7.57
C ALA A 16 -2.41 -5.74 8.53
N HIS A 17 -3.04 -4.69 9.09
CA HIS A 17 -4.20 -4.85 9.97
C HIS A 17 -5.34 -5.60 9.26
N SER A 18 -5.66 -5.24 8.03
CA SER A 18 -6.79 -5.82 7.28
C SER A 18 -6.52 -7.26 6.83
N MET A 19 -5.26 -7.61 6.57
CA MET A 19 -4.84 -8.94 6.10
C MET A 19 -4.52 -9.93 7.22
N ARG A 20 -4.40 -9.50 8.48
CA ARG A 20 -3.94 -10.35 9.60
C ARG A 20 -4.83 -11.57 9.89
N LYS A 21 -6.10 -11.50 9.51
CA LYS A 21 -7.00 -12.65 9.56
C LYS A 21 -6.85 -13.43 8.27
N GLY A 22 -6.30 -14.61 8.33
CA GLY A 22 -6.08 -15.48 7.17
C GLY A 22 -4.63 -15.52 6.66
N ASN A 23 -3.74 -14.64 7.18
CA ASN A 23 -2.35 -14.61 6.76
C ASN A 23 -1.39 -14.47 7.95
N ASP A 24 -0.20 -15.06 7.81
CA ASP A 24 0.96 -14.79 8.64
C ASP A 24 1.69 -13.57 8.06
N ILE A 25 1.59 -12.43 8.76
CA ILE A 25 2.10 -11.14 8.29
C ILE A 25 3.45 -10.84 8.94
N THR A 26 4.45 -10.60 8.12
CA THR A 26 5.72 -9.99 8.52
C THR A 26 5.77 -8.54 8.00
N ILE A 27 6.24 -7.61 8.82
CA ILE A 27 6.43 -6.21 8.43
C ILE A 27 7.93 -5.92 8.37
N LEU A 28 8.40 -5.42 7.22
CA LEU A 28 9.74 -4.87 7.12
C LEU A 28 9.67 -3.37 7.38
N ALA A 29 10.34 -2.94 8.46
CA ALA A 29 10.45 -1.55 8.87
C ALA A 29 11.88 -1.23 9.31
N ARG A 30 12.28 0.06 9.32
CA ARG A 30 13.63 0.50 9.68
C ARG A 30 13.58 1.58 10.76
N GLY A 31 14.71 1.74 11.46
CA GLY A 31 14.93 2.81 12.45
C GLY A 31 13.86 2.83 13.54
N ILE A 32 13.40 3.99 13.91
CA ILE A 32 12.41 4.17 14.99
C ILE A 32 11.09 3.42 14.72
N THR A 33 10.68 3.28 13.47
CA THR A 33 9.47 2.52 13.13
C THR A 33 9.60 1.03 13.48
N TYR A 34 10.77 0.44 13.23
CA TYR A 34 11.07 -0.94 13.62
C TYR A 34 11.00 -1.10 15.15
N GLN A 35 11.63 -0.19 15.89
CA GLN A 35 11.63 -0.21 17.35
C GLN A 35 10.22 -0.08 17.93
N ASN A 36 9.44 0.88 17.45
CA ASN A 36 8.07 1.11 17.90
C ASN A 36 7.16 -0.11 17.63
N LEU A 37 7.28 -0.73 16.46
CA LEU A 37 6.50 -1.92 16.14
C LEU A 37 6.88 -3.12 17.00
N LYS A 38 8.16 -3.30 17.29
CA LYS A 38 8.64 -4.40 18.16
C LYS A 38 8.21 -4.25 19.61
N SER A 39 8.28 -3.05 20.15
CA SER A 39 7.99 -2.79 21.57
C SER A 39 6.50 -2.59 21.86
N GLY A 40 5.79 -1.86 20.98
CA GLY A 40 4.41 -1.42 21.21
C GLY A 40 3.37 -2.01 20.26
N GLY A 41 3.80 -2.80 19.27
CA GLY A 41 2.93 -3.29 18.20
C GLY A 41 2.49 -2.20 17.22
N LEU A 42 1.67 -2.59 16.26
CA LEU A 42 1.07 -1.69 15.30
C LEU A 42 -0.20 -1.04 15.88
N VAL A 43 -0.10 0.24 16.21
CA VAL A 43 -1.21 1.00 16.80
C VAL A 43 -1.94 1.79 15.72
N ILE A 44 -3.24 1.52 15.53
CA ILE A 44 -4.10 2.29 14.61
C ILE A 44 -5.26 2.90 15.38
N LYS A 45 -5.41 4.22 15.29
CA LYS A 45 -6.59 4.97 15.72
C LYS A 45 -7.51 5.12 14.49
N HIS A 46 -8.57 4.34 14.45
CA HIS A 46 -9.54 4.40 13.35
C HIS A 46 -10.46 5.60 13.53
N LYS A 47 -10.63 6.43 12.51
CA LYS A 47 -11.45 7.65 12.60
C LYS A 47 -12.91 7.38 13.00
N PHE A 48 -13.46 6.25 12.57
CA PHE A 48 -14.83 5.83 12.85
C PHE A 48 -14.89 4.53 13.67
N GLY A 49 -13.87 4.25 14.47
CA GLY A 49 -13.80 3.00 15.21
C GLY A 49 -12.91 3.08 16.45
N LYS A 50 -12.73 1.93 17.08
CA LYS A 50 -11.89 1.81 18.27
C LYS A 50 -10.40 1.77 17.86
N LYS A 51 -9.53 2.22 18.76
CA LYS A 51 -8.08 1.99 18.65
C LYS A 51 -7.81 0.48 18.63
N THR A 52 -6.94 0.05 17.73
CA THR A 52 -6.43 -1.34 17.67
C THR A 52 -4.93 -1.37 17.89
N ILE A 53 -4.45 -2.48 18.43
CA ILE A 53 -3.03 -2.80 18.58
C ILE A 53 -2.86 -4.22 18.05
N ASP A 54 -2.04 -4.37 17.02
CA ASP A 54 -1.74 -5.66 16.42
C ASP A 54 -0.24 -5.96 16.58
N TYR A 55 0.10 -7.19 16.90
CA TYR A 55 1.47 -7.65 17.01
C TYR A 55 1.80 -8.53 15.81
N PHE A 56 2.88 -8.19 15.11
CA PHE A 56 3.37 -8.88 13.92
C PHE A 56 4.83 -9.29 14.11
N THR A 57 5.28 -10.23 13.31
CA THR A 57 6.71 -10.41 13.09
C THR A 57 7.26 -9.16 12.40
N VAL A 58 8.30 -8.56 12.97
CA VAL A 58 8.92 -7.34 12.44
C VAL A 58 10.38 -7.60 12.16
N ILE A 59 10.80 -7.30 10.93
CA ILE A 59 12.18 -7.42 10.47
C ILE A 59 12.70 -6.08 9.97
N ASP A 60 14.00 -5.85 10.04
CA ASP A 60 14.69 -4.67 9.51
C ASP A 60 15.45 -4.96 8.22
N LYS A 61 15.66 -6.24 7.92
CA LYS A 61 16.38 -6.73 6.74
C LYS A 61 15.69 -7.97 6.16
N LEU A 62 15.52 -7.99 4.84
CA LEU A 62 15.02 -9.15 4.11
C LEU A 62 16.21 -10.04 3.70
N GLN A 63 16.21 -11.30 4.13
CA GLN A 63 17.21 -12.28 3.72
C GLN A 63 16.84 -12.86 2.35
N THR A 64 17.85 -13.29 1.60
CA THR A 64 17.66 -13.86 0.24
C THR A 64 16.75 -15.10 0.25
N ASP A 65 16.94 -15.97 1.24
CA ASP A 65 16.26 -17.26 1.34
C ASP A 65 14.99 -17.22 2.22
N ASP A 66 14.61 -16.07 2.74
CA ASP A 66 13.37 -15.88 3.49
C ASP A 66 12.20 -15.70 2.52
N ILE A 67 11.53 -16.83 2.19
CA ILE A 67 10.54 -16.89 1.11
C ILE A 67 9.15 -16.59 1.65
N TYR A 68 8.46 -15.69 0.97
CA TYR A 68 7.07 -15.31 1.20
C TYR A 68 6.19 -15.70 0.00
N ASP A 69 4.94 -16.04 0.26
CA ASP A 69 3.95 -16.29 -0.78
C ASP A 69 3.67 -15.05 -1.62
N ALA A 70 3.71 -13.87 -0.97
CA ALA A 70 3.70 -12.57 -1.63
C ALA A 70 4.45 -11.50 -0.82
N ILE A 71 5.07 -10.56 -1.53
CA ILE A 71 5.67 -9.34 -0.97
C ILE A 71 4.87 -8.13 -1.43
N PHE A 72 4.24 -7.43 -0.49
CA PHE A 72 3.58 -6.16 -0.73
C PHE A 72 4.56 -5.01 -0.49
N VAL A 73 4.86 -4.24 -1.52
CA VAL A 73 5.74 -3.08 -1.45
C VAL A 73 4.89 -1.83 -1.31
N VAL A 74 4.79 -1.33 -0.07
CA VAL A 74 3.94 -0.19 0.29
C VAL A 74 4.81 0.98 0.69
N SER A 75 5.48 1.56 -0.29
CA SER A 75 6.47 2.60 -0.10
C SER A 75 6.24 3.80 -1.03
N ARG A 76 6.84 4.93 -0.69
CA ARG A 76 6.86 6.08 -1.59
C ARG A 76 7.62 5.72 -2.87
N PHE A 77 7.19 6.28 -3.99
CA PHE A 77 7.85 6.07 -5.27
C PHE A 77 9.37 6.34 -5.20
N SER A 78 9.77 7.45 -4.56
CA SER A 78 11.18 7.83 -4.38
C SER A 78 12.03 6.80 -3.63
N SER A 79 11.42 5.84 -2.93
CA SER A 79 12.14 4.80 -2.18
C SER A 79 12.26 3.48 -2.95
N LEU A 80 11.54 3.33 -4.06
CA LEU A 80 11.48 2.05 -4.80
C LEU A 80 12.85 1.62 -5.33
N ASP A 81 13.64 2.56 -5.83
CA ASP A 81 14.99 2.26 -6.35
C ASP A 81 15.92 1.64 -5.30
N SER A 82 15.72 1.96 -4.02
CA SER A 82 16.46 1.36 -2.92
C SER A 82 15.91 0.00 -2.47
N ILE A 83 14.62 -0.26 -2.75
CA ILE A 83 13.91 -1.48 -2.32
C ILE A 83 14.04 -2.59 -3.38
N VAL A 84 13.93 -2.25 -4.65
CA VAL A 84 13.91 -3.20 -5.77
C VAL A 84 15.14 -4.12 -5.82
N PRO A 85 16.39 -3.65 -5.59
CA PRO A 85 17.55 -4.56 -5.55
C PRO A 85 17.45 -5.66 -4.48
N MET A 86 16.85 -5.35 -3.34
CA MET A 86 16.63 -6.32 -2.26
C MET A 86 15.58 -7.36 -2.67
N ILE A 87 14.49 -6.93 -3.32
CA ILE A 87 13.43 -7.80 -3.83
C ILE A 87 13.95 -8.72 -4.94
N LYS A 88 14.77 -8.20 -5.87
CA LYS A 88 15.39 -9.00 -6.93
C LYS A 88 16.21 -10.15 -6.39
N ARG A 89 16.99 -9.92 -5.33
CA ARG A 89 17.82 -10.96 -4.68
C ARG A 89 17.02 -11.98 -3.88
N ASN A 90 15.87 -11.59 -3.32
CA ASN A 90 15.04 -12.50 -2.54
C ASN A 90 14.35 -13.54 -3.42
N LYS A 91 14.18 -14.77 -2.96
CA LYS A 91 13.62 -15.89 -3.74
C LYS A 91 12.09 -15.87 -3.87
N SER A 92 11.36 -15.01 -3.17
CA SER A 92 9.91 -14.87 -3.32
C SER A 92 9.54 -14.49 -4.75
N LYS A 93 8.44 -15.04 -5.26
CA LYS A 93 8.04 -14.88 -6.66
C LYS A 93 7.03 -13.75 -6.88
N ASN A 94 6.05 -13.61 -6.01
CA ASN A 94 4.94 -12.68 -6.22
C ASN A 94 5.23 -11.35 -5.52
N ILE A 95 5.24 -10.28 -6.30
CA ILE A 95 5.52 -8.91 -5.84
C ILE A 95 4.30 -8.05 -6.17
N VAL A 96 3.78 -7.35 -5.18
CA VAL A 96 2.64 -6.43 -5.35
C VAL A 96 3.09 -5.03 -4.94
N PHE A 97 3.22 -4.12 -5.89
CA PHE A 97 3.47 -2.71 -5.61
C PHE A 97 2.16 -2.01 -5.28
N VAL A 98 2.08 -1.39 -4.10
CA VAL A 98 0.85 -0.75 -3.61
C VAL A 98 1.05 0.75 -3.46
N GLY A 99 0.23 1.53 -4.14
CA GLY A 99 0.23 2.99 -4.06
C GLY A 99 0.01 3.67 -5.41
N ASN A 100 0.14 5.00 -5.46
CA ASN A 100 0.04 5.78 -6.68
C ASN A 100 1.34 5.66 -7.50
N ASN A 101 1.48 4.56 -8.23
CA ASN A 101 2.64 4.31 -9.08
C ASN A 101 2.31 4.74 -10.51
N MET A 102 2.81 5.91 -10.95
CA MET A 102 2.56 6.43 -12.31
C MET A 102 3.57 5.92 -13.34
N THR A 103 4.70 5.38 -12.90
CA THR A 103 5.76 4.84 -13.77
C THR A 103 5.94 3.35 -13.52
N VAL A 104 4.85 2.62 -13.74
CA VAL A 104 4.80 1.16 -13.54
C VAL A 104 5.77 0.41 -14.45
N GLU A 105 6.01 0.95 -15.65
CA GLU A 105 6.87 0.38 -16.69
C GLU A 105 8.29 0.09 -16.18
N LYS A 106 8.78 0.90 -15.24
CA LYS A 106 10.11 0.73 -14.63
C LYS A 106 10.23 -0.56 -13.81
N TYR A 107 9.11 -1.05 -13.27
CA TYR A 107 9.10 -2.15 -12.28
C TYR A 107 8.27 -3.36 -12.71
N GLU A 108 7.52 -3.28 -13.80
CA GLU A 108 6.65 -4.37 -14.27
C GLU A 108 7.41 -5.64 -14.68
N ASN A 109 8.63 -5.48 -15.19
CA ASN A 109 9.46 -6.56 -15.69
C ASN A 109 10.66 -6.85 -14.76
N LEU A 110 10.38 -7.32 -13.55
CA LEU A 110 11.41 -7.83 -12.67
C LEU A 110 11.70 -9.29 -13.01
N GLU A 111 12.94 -9.58 -13.36
CA GLU A 111 13.38 -10.92 -13.76
C GLU A 111 12.97 -11.98 -12.72
N ASN A 112 12.37 -13.07 -13.20
CA ASN A 112 11.88 -14.20 -12.39
C ASN A 112 10.83 -13.83 -11.33
N LYS A 113 10.12 -12.69 -11.48
CA LYS A 113 9.05 -12.25 -10.59
C LYS A 113 7.71 -12.15 -11.31
N ASN A 114 6.65 -12.50 -10.61
CA ASN A 114 5.29 -12.17 -10.99
C ASN A 114 4.93 -10.84 -10.33
N VAL A 115 4.86 -9.78 -11.13
CA VAL A 115 4.65 -8.42 -10.64
C VAL A 115 3.20 -8.01 -10.85
N LEU A 116 2.58 -7.53 -9.78
CA LEU A 116 1.26 -6.92 -9.76
C LEU A 116 1.36 -5.51 -9.21
N PHE A 117 0.41 -4.69 -9.59
CA PHE A 117 0.22 -3.36 -9.03
C PHE A 117 -1.13 -3.27 -8.35
N ALA A 118 -1.22 -2.48 -7.30
CA ALA A 118 -2.45 -2.34 -6.54
C ALA A 118 -2.63 -0.93 -5.98
N PHE A 119 -3.88 -0.54 -5.82
CA PHE A 119 -4.29 0.62 -5.07
C PHE A 119 -5.13 0.19 -3.88
N PHE A 120 -4.69 0.52 -2.67
CA PHE A 120 -5.41 0.20 -1.43
C PHE A 120 -6.04 1.44 -0.84
N SER A 121 -7.35 1.41 -0.65
CA SER A 121 -8.16 2.57 -0.24
C SER A 121 -8.06 2.83 1.26
N ALA A 122 -7.00 3.53 1.69
CA ALA A 122 -6.84 4.06 3.03
C ALA A 122 -6.18 5.44 2.99
N ALA A 123 -6.56 6.31 3.92
CA ALA A 123 -6.01 7.65 4.06
C ALA A 123 -5.80 7.99 5.54
N GLY A 124 -4.85 8.88 5.83
CA GLY A 124 -4.57 9.29 7.20
C GLY A 124 -3.20 9.89 7.39
N LYS A 125 -2.78 9.96 8.65
CA LYS A 125 -1.50 10.52 9.05
C LYS A 125 -0.78 9.57 10.02
N LYS A 126 0.53 9.41 9.81
CA LYS A 126 1.41 8.72 10.73
C LYS A 126 1.93 9.73 11.78
N TYR A 127 1.85 9.33 13.02
CA TYR A 127 2.42 10.02 14.16
C TYR A 127 3.52 9.15 14.79
N ASP A 128 4.21 9.67 15.79
CA ASP A 128 5.13 8.85 16.55
C ASP A 128 4.34 7.79 17.36
N GLY A 129 4.69 6.52 17.12
CA GLY A 129 4.07 5.38 17.77
C GLY A 129 2.66 4.99 17.30
N TYR A 130 1.98 5.73 16.41
CA TYR A 130 0.65 5.32 15.93
C TYR A 130 0.26 5.88 14.55
N ILE A 131 -0.73 5.26 13.95
CA ILE A 131 -1.40 5.72 12.72
C ILE A 131 -2.80 6.23 13.09
N ASN A 132 -3.20 7.40 12.55
CA ASN A 132 -4.60 7.85 12.58
C ASN A 132 -5.13 7.80 11.15
N SER A 133 -6.17 6.98 10.90
CA SER A 133 -6.58 6.69 9.53
C SER A 133 -8.04 6.34 9.37
N ILE A 134 -8.50 6.45 8.11
CA ILE A 134 -9.71 5.83 7.57
C ILE A 134 -9.24 4.73 6.60
N CYS A 135 -9.82 3.55 6.70
CA CYS A 135 -9.60 2.45 5.78
C CYS A 135 -10.94 1.94 5.25
N LEU A 136 -11.09 1.89 3.93
CA LEU A 136 -12.30 1.40 3.29
C LEU A 136 -12.28 -0.12 3.05
N ASN A 137 -11.15 -0.77 3.31
CA ASN A 137 -10.93 -2.19 3.05
C ASN A 137 -11.26 -2.57 1.59
N LYS A 138 -10.82 -1.74 0.65
CA LYS A 138 -10.92 -1.99 -0.78
C LYS A 138 -9.54 -1.98 -1.39
N ILE A 139 -9.29 -2.90 -2.31
CA ILE A 139 -8.06 -2.98 -3.10
C ILE A 139 -8.43 -3.25 -4.56
N GLU A 140 -7.94 -2.42 -5.44
CA GLU A 140 -7.87 -2.66 -6.86
C GLU A 140 -6.48 -3.22 -7.16
N ILE A 141 -6.42 -4.37 -7.86
CA ILE A 141 -5.16 -5.07 -8.13
C ILE A 141 -5.17 -5.65 -9.54
N GLY A 142 -4.02 -5.53 -10.21
CA GLY A 142 -3.93 -6.02 -11.58
C GLY A 142 -2.51 -6.02 -12.10
N ARG A 143 -2.39 -6.39 -13.38
CA ARG A 143 -1.16 -6.32 -14.16
C ARG A 143 -1.20 -5.12 -15.08
N THR A 144 -0.02 -4.71 -15.53
CA THR A 144 0.15 -3.59 -16.47
C THR A 144 0.51 -4.07 -17.87
N ASP A 145 0.90 -5.35 -18.00
CA ASP A 145 1.29 -5.98 -19.26
C ASP A 145 0.11 -6.64 -20.01
N GLY A 146 -1.14 -6.40 -19.57
CA GLY A 146 -2.36 -6.92 -20.20
C GLY A 146 -2.61 -8.42 -19.99
N LYS A 147 -1.77 -9.11 -19.23
CA LYS A 147 -1.97 -10.53 -18.92
C LYS A 147 -2.97 -10.70 -17.78
N ASP A 148 -3.66 -11.82 -17.78
CA ASP A 148 -4.59 -12.16 -16.71
C ASP A 148 -3.87 -12.37 -15.37
N VAL A 149 -4.55 -11.95 -14.32
CA VAL A 149 -4.15 -12.25 -12.94
C VAL A 149 -4.75 -13.58 -12.53
N SER A 150 -3.98 -14.43 -11.89
CA SER A 150 -4.49 -15.71 -11.36
C SER A 150 -5.52 -15.48 -10.25
N ASP A 151 -6.79 -15.75 -10.54
CA ASP A 151 -7.89 -15.69 -9.56
C ASP A 151 -7.59 -16.53 -8.32
N LYS A 152 -7.01 -17.72 -8.51
CA LYS A 152 -6.63 -18.61 -7.41
C LYS A 152 -5.61 -17.95 -6.48
N PHE A 153 -4.63 -17.25 -7.03
CA PHE A 153 -3.63 -16.55 -6.26
C PHE A 153 -4.24 -15.41 -5.44
N ILE A 154 -5.06 -14.57 -6.09
CA ILE A 154 -5.75 -13.46 -5.45
C ILE A 154 -6.70 -13.95 -4.36
N THR A 155 -7.52 -14.96 -4.66
CA THR A 155 -8.44 -15.56 -3.68
C THR A 155 -7.69 -16.10 -2.46
N SER A 156 -6.55 -16.74 -2.68
CA SER A 156 -5.74 -17.30 -1.59
C SER A 156 -5.14 -16.22 -0.68
N ILE A 157 -4.60 -15.14 -1.25
CA ILE A 157 -4.00 -14.04 -0.46
C ILE A 157 -5.05 -13.31 0.39
N PHE A 158 -6.25 -13.10 -0.14
CA PHE A 158 -7.29 -12.34 0.55
C PHE A 158 -8.31 -13.22 1.28
N ALA A 159 -8.11 -14.55 1.29
CA ALA A 159 -8.96 -15.48 2.03
C ALA A 159 -9.01 -15.13 3.52
N GLY A 160 -10.20 -15.15 4.11
CA GLY A 160 -10.42 -14.82 5.52
C GLY A 160 -10.25 -13.34 5.89
N THR A 161 -9.94 -12.48 4.92
CA THR A 161 -9.86 -11.02 5.12
C THR A 161 -11.22 -10.35 4.87
N LYS A 162 -11.35 -9.09 5.32
CA LYS A 162 -12.52 -8.24 5.00
C LYS A 162 -12.28 -7.33 3.80
N ILE A 163 -11.18 -7.51 3.09
CA ILE A 163 -10.81 -6.68 1.95
C ILE A 163 -11.68 -7.04 0.75
N LYS A 164 -12.36 -6.05 0.19
CA LYS A 164 -13.05 -6.17 -1.10
C LYS A 164 -12.03 -6.00 -2.21
N VAL A 165 -11.85 -7.04 -3.00
CA VAL A 165 -10.86 -7.07 -4.08
C VAL A 165 -11.56 -6.86 -5.41
N THR A 166 -11.01 -5.98 -6.24
CA THR A 166 -11.36 -5.82 -7.65
C THR A 166 -10.12 -6.11 -8.47
N ILE A 167 -10.23 -7.07 -9.39
CA ILE A 167 -9.17 -7.32 -10.37
C ILE A 167 -9.39 -6.36 -11.55
N ASP A 168 -8.38 -5.58 -11.87
CA ASP A 168 -8.41 -4.62 -12.98
C ASP A 168 -7.37 -5.01 -14.04
N ASN A 169 -7.85 -5.46 -15.20
CA ASN A 169 -6.99 -5.86 -16.32
C ASN A 169 -6.37 -4.66 -17.06
N LYS A 170 -6.79 -3.43 -16.71
CA LYS A 170 -6.22 -2.16 -17.20
C LYS A 170 -5.56 -1.36 -16.07
N MET A 171 -4.85 -2.05 -15.20
CA MET A 171 -4.30 -1.45 -13.97
C MET A 171 -3.42 -0.22 -14.23
N ASN A 172 -2.72 -0.16 -15.37
CA ASN A 172 -1.95 1.02 -15.77
C ASN A 172 -2.85 2.25 -15.97
N ASP A 173 -3.96 2.07 -16.71
CA ASP A 173 -4.93 3.15 -16.97
C ASP A 173 -5.61 3.58 -15.66
N TYR A 174 -5.96 2.61 -14.81
CA TYR A 174 -6.52 2.88 -13.48
C TYR A 174 -5.60 3.77 -12.64
N LEU A 175 -4.30 3.41 -12.53
CA LEU A 175 -3.34 4.16 -11.71
C LEU A 175 -3.11 5.57 -12.25
N LYS A 176 -3.01 5.74 -13.56
CA LYS A 176 -2.85 7.05 -14.22
C LYS A 176 -4.09 7.92 -14.01
N THR A 177 -5.28 7.39 -14.28
CA THR A 177 -6.56 8.11 -14.08
C THR A 177 -6.74 8.50 -12.61
N HIS A 178 -6.45 7.57 -11.69
CA HIS A 178 -6.51 7.85 -10.25
C HIS A 178 -5.56 8.98 -9.85
N ALA A 179 -4.33 8.97 -10.35
CA ALA A 179 -3.35 10.02 -10.09
C ALA A 179 -3.82 11.38 -10.63
N CYS A 180 -4.36 11.42 -11.85
CA CYS A 180 -4.93 12.63 -12.45
C CYS A 180 -6.07 13.22 -11.60
N ALA A 181 -6.90 12.37 -11.00
CA ALA A 181 -7.99 12.83 -10.13
C ALA A 181 -7.49 13.29 -8.74
N VAL A 182 -6.46 12.63 -8.19
CA VAL A 182 -5.98 12.90 -6.83
C VAL A 182 -5.02 14.09 -6.76
N LEU A 183 -4.17 14.29 -7.77
CA LEU A 183 -3.18 15.37 -7.76
C LEU A 183 -3.80 16.77 -7.60
N PRO A 184 -4.85 17.15 -8.34
CA PRO A 184 -5.53 18.44 -8.14
C PRO A 184 -6.06 18.61 -6.72
N LEU A 185 -6.66 17.56 -6.15
CA LEU A 185 -7.17 17.58 -4.77
C LEU A 185 -6.05 17.76 -3.74
N VAL A 186 -4.88 17.15 -3.98
CA VAL A 186 -3.70 17.30 -3.11
C VAL A 186 -3.18 18.73 -3.18
N PHE A 187 -3.05 19.32 -4.37
CA PHE A 187 -2.61 20.71 -4.54
C PHE A 187 -3.59 21.69 -3.90
N ALA A 188 -4.89 21.52 -4.14
CA ALA A 188 -5.94 22.33 -3.54
C ALA A 188 -5.92 22.22 -2.01
N SER A 189 -5.75 20.99 -1.47
CA SER A 189 -5.62 20.78 -0.03
C SER A 189 -4.38 21.46 0.55
N TYR A 190 -3.26 21.43 -0.16
CA TYR A 190 -2.03 22.09 0.25
C TYR A 190 -2.21 23.62 0.33
N ARG A 191 -2.83 24.23 -0.69
CA ARG A 191 -3.17 25.66 -0.71
C ARG A 191 -4.11 26.06 0.44
N ALA A 192 -5.04 25.17 0.79
CA ALA A 192 -5.97 25.39 1.90
C ALA A 192 -5.40 25.01 3.29
N ASN A 193 -4.08 24.77 3.41
CA ASN A 193 -3.43 24.29 4.63
C ASN A 193 -4.13 23.07 5.26
N GLY A 194 -4.64 22.15 4.42
CA GLY A 194 -5.38 20.96 4.84
C GLY A 194 -6.81 21.23 5.31
N ASN A 195 -7.32 22.45 5.19
CA ASN A 195 -8.67 22.81 5.61
C ASN A 195 -9.70 22.56 4.49
N LEU A 196 -10.30 21.38 4.49
CA LEU A 196 -11.31 20.98 3.49
C LEU A 196 -12.55 21.90 3.44
N LYS A 197 -12.84 22.67 4.52
CA LYS A 197 -13.94 23.64 4.50
C LYS A 197 -13.62 24.84 3.61
N LEU A 198 -12.35 25.24 3.53
CA LEU A 198 -11.90 26.29 2.60
C LEU A 198 -11.99 25.80 1.15
N LEU A 199 -11.59 24.56 0.87
CA LEU A 199 -11.75 23.96 -0.45
C LEU A 199 -13.21 23.97 -0.92
N LYS A 200 -14.15 23.66 -0.03
CA LYS A 200 -15.58 23.68 -0.37
C LYS A 200 -16.09 25.09 -0.73
N LYS A 201 -15.46 26.15 -0.21
CA LYS A 201 -15.81 27.53 -0.53
C LYS A 201 -15.20 28.02 -1.85
N ASP A 202 -14.05 27.48 -2.24
CA ASP A 202 -13.30 27.82 -3.45
C ASP A 202 -13.43 26.74 -4.54
N LYS A 203 -14.69 26.50 -4.96
CA LYS A 203 -14.98 25.49 -5.99
C LYS A 203 -14.35 25.83 -7.34
N ALA A 204 -14.28 27.11 -7.70
CA ALA A 204 -13.74 27.58 -8.96
C ALA A 204 -12.26 27.16 -9.11
N TYR A 205 -11.46 27.37 -8.07
CA TYR A 205 -10.06 26.96 -8.06
C TYR A 205 -9.87 25.43 -8.14
N SER A 206 -10.76 24.66 -7.49
CA SER A 206 -10.67 23.20 -7.53
C SER A 206 -11.00 22.64 -8.92
N LEU A 207 -11.83 23.33 -9.69
CA LEU A 207 -12.16 22.99 -11.09
C LEU A 207 -11.03 23.41 -12.03
N ASP A 208 -10.51 24.63 -11.88
CA ASP A 208 -9.38 25.18 -12.69
C ASP A 208 -8.12 24.28 -12.69
N ILE A 209 -7.88 23.54 -11.60
CA ILE A 209 -6.73 22.63 -11.53
C ILE A 209 -7.04 21.26 -12.19
N MET A 210 -8.31 20.96 -12.43
CA MET A 210 -8.74 19.69 -13.04
C MET A 210 -8.84 19.75 -14.56
N ASP A 211 -8.92 20.98 -15.13
CA ASP A 211 -8.86 21.26 -16.56
C ASP A 211 -7.41 21.42 -17.04
#